data_cd821939ffe264f8dc885c33242ce3ee
#
_entry.id   cd821939ffe264f8dc885c33242ce3ee
#
_cell.length_a   1.000
_cell.length_b   1.000
_cell.length_c   1.000
_cell.angle_alpha   90.00
_cell.angle_beta   90.00
_cell.angle_gamma   90.00
#
_symmetry.space_group_name_H-M   'P 1'
#
loop_
_entity.id
_entity.type
_entity.pdbx_description
1 polymer ?
#
loop_
_entity_poly.entity_id
_entity_poly.type
_entity_poly.pdbx_seq_one_letter_code
_entity_poly.pdbx_strand_id
1 'polypeptide(L)'
;MGLDDVDIVYIARSEGEYFEVRGPRLASLIGREGKTLEALNLIYNNIINAGVRSNRRYYTIDAEGYRARRADQLKTLALATLERVVRENKPIKLDAMLPSERKIVHLALADSPFVRTESEGVEPERRLVVFPKAASSDSSPEEA
;
A
#
# COMPACT_ATOMS: atom_id res chain seq x y z
N MET A 1 22.34 -5.76 12.00
CA MET A 1 22.00 -5.49 10.64
C MET A 1 23.20 -4.91 9.94
N GLY A 2 24.18 -5.31 9.62
CA GLY A 2 25.41 -4.76 9.07
C GLY A 2 25.19 -3.80 7.90
N LEU A 3 24.74 -2.61 8.21
CA LEU A 3 24.54 -1.60 7.20
C LEU A 3 25.74 -0.66 7.17
N ASP A 4 26.83 -1.17 6.62
CA ASP A 4 28.01 -0.35 6.42
C ASP A 4 27.82 0.39 5.10
N ASP A 5 28.40 1.53 4.97
CA ASP A 5 28.38 2.33 3.74
C ASP A 5 26.98 2.79 3.31
N VAL A 6 26.14 3.18 4.27
CA VAL A 6 24.86 3.78 3.92
C VAL A 6 24.90 5.28 4.14
N ASP A 7 24.19 5.99 3.29
CA ASP A 7 23.95 7.42 3.43
C ASP A 7 22.49 7.63 3.74
N ILE A 8 22.18 8.59 4.57
CA ILE A 8 20.80 8.96 4.87
C ILE A 8 20.61 10.38 4.40
N VAL A 9 19.65 10.58 3.50
CA VAL A 9 19.38 11.87 2.90
C VAL A 9 18.00 12.35 3.31
N TYR A 10 17.94 13.55 3.84
CA TYR A 10 16.65 14.17 4.17
C TYR A 10 16.10 14.88 2.92
N ILE A 11 14.85 14.61 2.61
CA ILE A 11 14.20 15.21 1.43
C ILE A 11 12.86 15.78 1.87
N ALA A 12 12.66 17.07 1.65
CA ALA A 12 11.36 17.69 1.90
C ALA A 12 10.60 17.77 0.57
N ARG A 13 9.40 17.22 0.55
CA ARG A 13 8.52 17.25 -0.62
C ARG A 13 7.18 17.86 -0.23
N SER A 14 6.39 18.22 -1.22
CA SER A 14 5.07 18.79 -0.96
C SER A 14 4.16 17.82 -0.20
N GLU A 15 4.33 16.52 -0.41
CA GLU A 15 3.51 15.53 0.27
C GLU A 15 4.07 15.10 1.62
N GLY A 16 5.25 15.56 2.01
CA GLY A 16 5.79 15.22 3.32
C GLY A 16 7.31 15.23 3.38
N GLU A 17 7.83 14.84 4.52
CA GLU A 17 9.26 14.80 4.78
C GLU A 17 9.74 13.37 4.76
N TYR A 18 10.87 13.15 4.09
CA TYR A 18 11.39 11.81 3.86
C TYR A 18 12.84 11.68 4.32
N PHE A 19 13.18 10.52 4.84
CA PHE A 19 14.59 10.12 4.98
C PHE A 19 14.81 8.97 4.01
N GLU A 20 15.69 9.19 3.06
CA GLU A 20 16.01 8.13 2.10
C GLU A 20 17.34 7.51 2.45
N VAL A 21 17.34 6.20 2.65
CA VAL A 21 18.56 5.45 2.92
C VAL A 21 19.11 4.98 1.58
N ARG A 22 20.37 5.29 1.33
CA ARG A 22 21.05 4.93 0.07
C ARG A 22 22.29 4.12 0.40
N GLY A 23 22.56 3.13 -0.40
CA GLY A 23 23.75 2.30 -0.24
C GLY A 23 23.55 0.94 -0.87
N PRO A 24 24.58 0.09 -0.86
CA PRO A 24 24.48 -1.25 -1.37
C PRO A 24 23.77 -2.15 -0.34
N ARG A 25 23.16 -3.21 -0.82
CA ARG A 25 22.63 -4.26 0.06
C ARG A 25 21.61 -3.80 1.09
N LEU A 26 20.61 -3.07 0.63
CA LEU A 26 19.54 -2.61 1.50
C LEU A 26 18.37 -3.60 1.60
N ALA A 27 18.52 -4.80 1.04
CA ALA A 27 17.43 -5.78 1.04
C ALA A 27 16.96 -6.14 2.45
N SER A 28 17.88 -6.24 3.42
CA SER A 28 17.50 -6.56 4.79
C SER A 28 16.76 -5.41 5.46
N LEU A 29 17.05 -4.18 5.08
CA LEU A 29 16.36 -3.01 5.60
C LEU A 29 14.93 -2.94 5.06
N ILE A 30 14.74 -3.28 3.80
CA ILE A 30 13.43 -3.28 3.19
C ILE A 30 12.58 -4.43 3.72
N GLY A 31 13.17 -5.63 3.75
CA GLY A 31 12.49 -6.83 4.19
C GLY A 31 11.52 -7.36 3.15
N ARG A 32 10.79 -8.40 3.50
CA ARG A 32 9.84 -9.02 2.60
C ARG A 32 8.65 -8.08 2.40
N GLU A 33 8.41 -7.69 1.15
CA GLU A 33 7.31 -6.81 0.79
C GLU A 33 7.32 -5.49 1.59
N GLY A 34 8.51 -5.02 1.96
CA GLY A 34 8.65 -3.76 2.66
C GLY A 34 8.28 -3.79 4.13
N LYS A 35 8.07 -4.97 4.71
CA LYS A 35 7.61 -5.06 6.11
C LYS A 35 8.62 -4.53 7.11
N THR A 36 9.90 -4.79 6.89
CA THR A 36 10.94 -4.27 7.79
C THR A 36 11.02 -2.75 7.69
N LEU A 37 10.95 -2.23 6.48
CA LEU A 37 10.97 -0.80 6.26
C LEU A 37 9.77 -0.11 6.93
N GLU A 38 8.58 -0.72 6.84
CA GLU A 38 7.39 -0.18 7.47
C GLU A 38 7.49 -0.22 8.99
N ALA A 39 8.04 -1.29 9.55
CA ALA A 39 8.24 -1.40 10.99
C ALA A 39 9.23 -0.35 11.48
N LEU A 40 10.30 -0.13 10.75
CA LEU A 40 11.28 0.90 11.08
C LEU A 40 10.64 2.29 11.02
N ASN A 41 9.82 2.52 10.02
CA ASN A 41 9.11 3.78 9.87
C ASN A 41 8.22 4.07 11.08
N LEU A 42 7.48 3.06 11.53
CA LEU A 42 6.60 3.19 12.69
C LEU A 42 7.40 3.46 13.96
N ILE A 43 8.46 2.70 14.19
CA ILE A 43 9.31 2.85 15.38
C ILE A 43 9.93 4.25 15.43
N TYR A 44 10.47 4.71 14.31
CA TYR A 44 11.09 6.02 14.24
C TYR A 44 10.11 7.13 14.60
N ASN A 45 8.93 7.10 13.99
CA ASN A 45 7.92 8.12 14.25
C ASN A 45 7.42 8.08 15.69
N ASN A 46 7.32 6.90 16.27
CA ASN A 46 6.93 6.79 17.67
C ASN A 46 7.99 7.36 18.60
N ILE A 47 9.26 7.14 18.31
CA ILE A 47 10.35 7.67 19.14
C ILE A 47 10.39 9.18 19.11
N ILE A 48 10.34 9.80 17.93
CA ILE A 48 10.45 11.25 17.83
C ILE A 48 9.23 11.97 18.37
N ASN A 49 8.08 11.30 18.43
CA ASN A 49 6.85 11.90 18.95
C ASN A 49 6.56 11.49 20.40
N ALA A 50 7.44 10.76 21.05
CA ALA A 50 7.21 10.33 22.42
C ALA A 50 7.07 11.55 23.34
N GLY A 51 5.95 11.63 24.05
CA GLY A 51 5.67 12.74 24.96
C GLY A 51 5.24 14.04 24.26
N VAL A 52 5.17 14.06 22.94
CA VAL A 52 4.78 15.25 22.20
C VAL A 52 3.27 15.25 22.01
N ARG A 53 2.59 16.28 22.49
CA ARG A 53 1.14 16.37 22.38
C ARG A 53 0.65 17.20 21.22
N SER A 54 1.43 18.20 20.82
CA SER A 54 1.08 19.05 19.69
C SER A 54 2.29 19.24 18.80
N ASN A 55 2.05 19.65 17.56
CA ASN A 55 3.13 19.84 16.58
C ASN A 55 3.92 18.55 16.35
N ARG A 56 3.22 17.42 16.32
CA ARG A 56 3.85 16.15 16.02
C ARG A 56 4.33 16.17 14.57
N ARG A 57 5.49 15.57 14.34
CA ARG A 57 6.07 15.49 13.01
C ARG A 57 6.18 14.04 12.59
N TYR A 58 5.87 13.79 11.34
CA TYR A 58 5.92 12.44 10.79
C TYR A 58 6.83 12.42 9.58
N TYR A 59 7.69 11.43 9.55
CA TYR A 59 8.64 11.25 8.45
C TYR A 59 8.38 9.90 7.80
N THR A 60 8.65 9.82 6.52
CA THR A 60 8.61 8.56 5.80
C THR A 60 10.04 8.12 5.53
N ILE A 61 10.37 6.91 5.95
CA ILE A 61 11.67 6.32 5.68
C ILE A 61 11.52 5.47 4.44
N ASP A 62 12.39 5.69 3.47
CA ASP A 62 12.39 4.91 2.23
C ASP A 62 13.81 4.44 1.93
N ALA A 63 13.94 3.43 1.11
CA ALA A 63 15.22 2.87 0.73
C ALA A 63 15.18 2.55 -0.77
N GLU A 64 16.07 3.19 -1.51
CA GLU A 64 16.25 2.95 -2.95
C GLU A 64 14.96 3.05 -3.78
N GLY A 65 14.10 3.97 -3.43
CA GLY A 65 12.84 4.15 -4.16
C GLY A 65 11.89 2.97 -4.05
N TYR A 66 12.01 2.18 -2.99
CA TYR A 66 11.18 0.99 -2.80
C TYR A 66 9.69 1.31 -2.82
N ARG A 67 9.29 2.39 -2.13
CA ARG A 67 7.85 2.69 -2.00
C ARG A 67 7.20 2.98 -3.35
N ALA A 68 7.91 3.68 -4.24
CA ALA A 68 7.38 3.96 -5.58
C ALA A 68 7.29 2.68 -6.41
N ARG A 69 8.33 1.83 -6.36
CA ARG A 69 8.31 0.55 -7.07
C ARG A 69 7.19 -0.35 -6.57
N ARG A 70 7.02 -0.40 -5.26
CA ARG A 70 5.96 -1.24 -4.66
C ARG A 70 4.57 -0.73 -5.06
N ALA A 71 4.39 0.59 -5.06
CA ALA A 71 3.12 1.19 -5.49
C ALA A 71 2.80 0.81 -6.94
N ASP A 72 3.78 0.84 -7.82
CA ASP A 72 3.59 0.44 -9.21
C ASP A 72 3.24 -1.04 -9.33
N GLN A 73 3.90 -1.90 -8.55
CA GLN A 73 3.58 -3.32 -8.52
C GLN A 73 2.14 -3.55 -8.07
N LEU A 74 1.69 -2.82 -7.07
CA LEU A 74 0.33 -2.96 -6.55
C LEU A 74 -0.71 -2.46 -7.54
N LYS A 75 -0.41 -1.41 -8.29
CA LYS A 75 -1.31 -0.94 -9.35
C LYS A 75 -1.42 -1.96 -10.47
N THR A 76 -0.30 -2.58 -10.84
CA THR A 76 -0.29 -3.65 -11.83
C THR A 76 -1.11 -4.85 -11.35
N LEU A 77 -0.95 -5.23 -10.08
CA LEU A 77 -1.73 -6.29 -9.47
C LEU A 77 -3.22 -5.95 -9.51
N ALA A 78 -3.58 -4.71 -9.20
CA ALA A 78 -4.97 -4.28 -9.21
C ALA A 78 -5.59 -4.45 -10.60
N LEU A 79 -4.89 -4.00 -11.64
CA LEU A 79 -5.41 -4.11 -13.01
C LEU A 79 -5.50 -5.56 -13.48
N ALA A 80 -4.52 -6.38 -13.14
CA ALA A 80 -4.56 -7.79 -13.50
C ALA A 80 -5.72 -8.50 -12.78
N THR A 81 -5.96 -8.13 -11.53
CA THR A 81 -7.07 -8.68 -10.76
C THR A 81 -8.42 -8.25 -11.34
N LEU A 82 -8.53 -6.98 -11.76
CA LEU A 82 -9.73 -6.48 -12.42
C LEU A 82 -10.07 -7.32 -13.66
N GLU A 83 -9.09 -7.53 -14.53
CA GLU A 83 -9.31 -8.31 -15.73
C GLU A 83 -9.77 -9.72 -15.40
N ARG A 84 -9.18 -10.31 -14.41
CA ARG A 84 -9.49 -11.67 -14.01
C ARG A 84 -10.89 -11.77 -13.38
N VAL A 85 -11.27 -10.84 -12.52
CA VAL A 85 -12.59 -10.81 -11.91
C VAL A 85 -13.68 -10.66 -12.97
N VAL A 86 -13.45 -9.77 -13.93
CA VAL A 86 -14.42 -9.55 -15.01
C VAL A 86 -14.52 -10.80 -15.89
N ARG A 87 -13.40 -11.39 -16.25
CA ARG A 87 -13.39 -12.57 -17.12
C ARG A 87 -14.01 -13.78 -16.46
N GLU A 88 -13.69 -14.02 -15.20
CA GLU A 88 -14.19 -15.23 -14.50
C GLU A 88 -15.51 -15.00 -13.78
N ASN A 89 -15.91 -13.74 -13.64
CA ASN A 89 -17.13 -13.35 -12.92
C ASN A 89 -17.18 -13.95 -11.51
N LYS A 90 -16.06 -13.90 -10.82
CA LYS A 90 -15.93 -14.42 -9.46
C LYS A 90 -15.11 -13.47 -8.60
N PRO A 91 -15.40 -13.41 -7.31
CA PRO A 91 -14.54 -12.63 -6.41
C PRO A 91 -13.14 -13.24 -6.35
N ILE A 92 -12.15 -12.38 -6.18
CA ILE A 92 -10.77 -12.82 -5.99
C ILE A 92 -10.27 -12.20 -4.70
N LYS A 93 -9.72 -13.04 -3.82
CA LYS A 93 -9.09 -12.58 -2.59
C LYS A 93 -7.61 -12.37 -2.85
N LEU A 94 -7.14 -11.20 -2.54
CA LEU A 94 -5.71 -10.90 -2.65
C LEU A 94 -5.00 -11.37 -1.38
N ASP A 95 -3.67 -11.49 -1.45
CA ASP A 95 -2.90 -11.81 -0.27
C ASP A 95 -3.02 -10.70 0.76
N ALA A 96 -2.81 -11.03 2.03
CA ALA A 96 -2.79 -10.05 3.09
C ALA A 96 -1.72 -8.99 2.80
N MET A 97 -2.03 -7.74 3.07
CA MET A 97 -1.09 -6.66 2.84
C MET A 97 -1.33 -5.53 3.84
N LEU A 98 -0.37 -4.64 3.94
CA LEU A 98 -0.43 -3.52 4.86
C LEU A 98 -1.60 -2.58 4.52
N PRO A 99 -2.10 -1.85 5.52
CA PRO A 99 -3.20 -0.90 5.26
C PRO A 99 -2.89 0.10 4.15
N SER A 100 -1.67 0.62 4.11
CA SER A 100 -1.26 1.55 3.05
C SER A 100 -1.28 0.90 1.67
N GLU A 101 -0.94 -0.38 1.61
CA GLU A 101 -0.95 -1.12 0.36
C GLU A 101 -2.38 -1.42 -0.10
N ARG A 102 -3.23 -1.81 0.84
CA ARG A 102 -4.65 -2.02 0.51
C ARG A 102 -5.29 -0.76 -0.04
N LYS A 103 -4.89 0.40 0.49
CA LYS A 103 -5.39 1.68 0.00
C LYS A 103 -4.98 1.94 -1.44
N ILE A 104 -3.74 1.60 -1.80
CA ILE A 104 -3.27 1.78 -3.18
C ILE A 104 -4.11 0.94 -4.15
N VAL A 105 -4.34 -0.32 -3.81
CA VAL A 105 -5.13 -1.22 -4.67
C VAL A 105 -6.59 -0.73 -4.74
N HIS A 106 -7.15 -0.37 -3.60
CA HIS A 106 -8.52 0.13 -3.55
C HIS A 106 -8.71 1.37 -4.43
N LEU A 107 -7.80 2.33 -4.31
CA LEU A 107 -7.89 3.56 -5.11
C LEU A 107 -7.68 3.30 -6.59
N ALA A 108 -6.83 2.34 -6.94
CA ALA A 108 -6.63 1.98 -8.34
C ALA A 108 -7.88 1.39 -8.98
N LEU A 109 -8.78 0.81 -8.18
CA LEU A 109 -10.01 0.19 -8.68
C LEU A 109 -11.27 0.98 -8.37
N ALA A 110 -11.15 2.07 -7.62
CA ALA A 110 -12.32 2.80 -7.12
C ALA A 110 -13.23 3.35 -8.21
N ASP A 111 -12.65 3.77 -9.33
CA ASP A 111 -13.44 4.35 -10.40
C ASP A 111 -13.95 3.33 -11.41
N SER A 112 -13.64 2.06 -11.21
CA SER A 112 -14.07 1.05 -12.17
C SER A 112 -15.57 0.76 -12.01
N PRO A 113 -16.32 0.74 -13.11
CA PRO A 113 -17.72 0.34 -13.04
C PRO A 113 -17.90 -1.18 -13.00
N PHE A 114 -16.81 -1.95 -13.12
CA PHE A 114 -16.88 -3.41 -13.25
C PHE A 114 -16.62 -4.17 -11.97
N VAL A 115 -15.96 -3.56 -11.00
CA VAL A 115 -15.60 -4.25 -9.77
C VAL A 115 -15.80 -3.32 -8.57
N ARG A 116 -15.92 -3.92 -7.39
CA ARG A 116 -15.86 -3.20 -6.12
C ARG A 116 -14.89 -3.95 -5.20
N THR A 117 -14.37 -3.28 -4.21
CA THR A 117 -13.42 -3.87 -3.28
C THR A 117 -13.91 -3.76 -1.86
N GLU A 118 -13.61 -4.76 -1.06
CA GLU A 118 -13.89 -4.75 0.38
C GLU A 118 -12.70 -5.37 1.11
N SER A 119 -12.36 -4.84 2.27
CA SER A 119 -11.35 -5.44 3.13
C SER A 119 -12.00 -6.44 4.06
N GLU A 120 -11.34 -7.56 4.27
CA GLU A 120 -11.81 -8.56 5.23
C GLU A 120 -10.65 -9.10 6.05
N GLY A 121 -10.96 -9.67 7.20
CA GLY A 121 -9.97 -10.26 8.08
C GLY A 121 -9.49 -9.28 9.14
N VAL A 122 -8.57 -9.75 9.96
CA VAL A 122 -8.01 -8.99 11.07
C VAL A 122 -6.51 -8.86 10.87
N GLU A 123 -5.96 -7.68 11.15
CA GLU A 123 -4.51 -7.49 11.05
C GLU A 123 -3.77 -8.53 11.87
N PRO A 124 -2.66 -9.06 11.40
CA PRO A 124 -1.96 -8.70 10.15
C PRO A 124 -2.41 -9.50 8.92
N GLU A 125 -3.47 -10.28 9.04
CA GLU A 125 -3.95 -11.13 7.94
C GLU A 125 -5.03 -10.45 7.10
N ARG A 126 -5.26 -9.17 7.31
CA ARG A 126 -6.34 -8.46 6.61
C ARG A 126 -5.98 -8.27 5.14
N ARG A 127 -6.96 -8.48 4.28
CA ARG A 127 -6.79 -8.49 2.82
C ARG A 127 -7.93 -7.79 2.11
N LEU A 128 -7.71 -7.47 0.84
CA LEU A 128 -8.77 -6.99 -0.02
C LEU A 128 -9.38 -8.15 -0.78
N VAL A 129 -10.68 -8.09 -0.98
CA VAL A 129 -11.40 -8.97 -1.89
C VAL A 129 -11.97 -8.08 -2.99
N VAL A 130 -11.77 -8.47 -4.23
CA VAL A 130 -12.29 -7.75 -5.39
C VAL A 130 -13.48 -8.54 -5.92
N PHE A 131 -14.63 -7.88 -5.94
CA PHE A 131 -15.89 -8.51 -6.36
C PHE A 131 -16.33 -7.96 -7.72
N PRO A 132 -16.92 -8.79 -8.56
CA PRO A 132 -17.52 -8.27 -9.78
C PRO A 132 -18.75 -7.45 -9.43
N LYS A 133 -18.95 -6.33 -10.10
CA LYS A 133 -20.18 -5.57 -9.96
C LYS A 133 -21.20 -6.15 -10.92
N ALA A 134 -22.41 -6.27 -10.44
CA ALA A 134 -23.48 -6.67 -11.28
C ALA A 134 -23.90 -5.44 -12.06
N ALA A 135 -23.29 -5.27 -13.18
CA ALA A 135 -23.45 -4.05 -13.89
C ALA A 135 -24.84 -3.76 -14.24
N SER A 136 -25.57 -4.77 -14.53
CA SER A 136 -26.86 -4.48 -14.99
C SER A 136 -27.81 -4.34 -13.92
N SER A 137 -27.43 -4.68 -12.78
CA SER A 137 -28.38 -4.74 -11.76
C SER A 137 -29.05 -3.49 -11.61
N ASP A 138 -28.45 -2.55 -11.88
CA ASP A 138 -28.99 -1.41 -11.54
C ASP A 138 -29.73 -0.85 -12.52
N SER A 139 -29.50 -1.14 -13.50
CA SER A 139 -30.14 -0.50 -14.43
C SER A 139 -31.43 -0.81 -14.58
N SER A 140 -31.91 -1.50 -14.15
CA SER A 140 -33.15 -1.85 -14.42
C SER A 140 -34.06 -0.93 -14.22
N PRO A 141 -34.60 -0.50 -14.66
CA PRO A 141 -35.45 0.15 -14.51
C PRO A 141 -36.59 -0.05 -14.63
N GLU A 142 -36.67 -0.40 -14.64
CA GLU A 142 -37.50 -0.49 -14.63
C GLU A 142 -38.43 -0.35 -15.01
N GLU A 143 -38.63 -0.21 -15.36
CA GLU A 143 -39.42 -0.01 -15.58
C GLU A 143 -40.26 -0.04 -15.78
N ALA A 144 -40.28 -0.09 -15.95
CA ALA A 144 -41.00 -0.04 -16.11
C ALA A 144 -41.79 0.11 -16.26
#